data_8d1414311f76357b9a04ff35b66c3569
#
_entry.id   8d1414311f76357b9a04ff35b66c3569
#
_cell.length_a   1.000
_cell.length_b   1.000
_cell.length_c   1.000
_cell.angle_alpha   90.00
_cell.angle_beta   90.00
_cell.angle_gamma   90.00
#
_symmetry.space_group_name_H-M   'P 1'
#
loop_
_entity.id
_entity.type
_entity.pdbx_description
1 polymer ?
#
loop_
_entity_poly.entity_id
_entity_poly.type
_entity_poly.pdbx_seq_one_letter_code
_entity_poly.pdbx_strand_id
1 'polypeptide(L)'
;MTTYFPTVDAPRPDATDQISSDQISSDRNSGSLDAPLEYHLDAGEIAELRAAASQLGDAHGAPDLPGFYDRAQAAEELLPAGLRNLLLSYRRTERAAACLVHGFPVDDALLGPTPEHWREAIQSKAARDQELWLALCGMVLGDPFGWVTLQEGRIIQNILPIRGDEERQSGYGSESLLEFHTEDGFHPNRCDYLLLLGLRNPDRVPTIVASVRDIRLSDDDRAVLAEDRFNIMPDTEHIRQLETQAPGHPALVKLYEMQRRPAPTAVLFGDRLNPYLRIDRPFMDVLPGDAEAEGALDRLMAELQRVQQDIAVGPGSLLLVDNYRAVHGRRPFTARYDGTDRWLKKLTVSRNLRRNFSGYALDSHRVIV
;
A
#
# COMPACT_ATOMS: atom_id res chain seq x y z
N MET A 1 53.77 9.13 14.45
CA MET A 1 52.84 9.38 15.57
C MET A 1 51.62 8.57 15.35
N THR A 2 51.53 7.41 15.99
CA THR A 2 50.45 6.44 15.83
C THR A 2 49.49 6.68 16.99
N THR A 3 48.31 7.19 16.68
CA THR A 3 47.27 7.43 17.68
C THR A 3 46.49 6.14 17.93
N TYR A 4 46.58 5.63 19.11
CA TYR A 4 45.82 4.52 19.66
C TYR A 4 44.41 4.99 20.03
N PHE A 5 43.38 4.35 19.51
CA PHE A 5 42.02 4.49 20.01
C PHE A 5 41.75 3.38 21.04
N PRO A 6 41.22 3.68 22.22
CA PRO A 6 40.87 2.66 23.20
C PRO A 6 39.60 1.92 22.73
N THR A 7 39.62 0.60 22.79
CA THR A 7 38.47 -0.28 22.67
C THR A 7 37.56 -0.08 23.86
N VAL A 8 36.33 0.38 23.61
CA VAL A 8 35.26 0.43 24.60
C VAL A 8 34.60 -0.96 24.61
N ASP A 9 34.73 -1.66 25.75
CA ASP A 9 33.97 -2.90 25.98
C ASP A 9 32.48 -2.59 25.95
N ALA A 10 31.75 -3.20 25.00
CA ALA A 10 30.30 -3.11 24.92
C ALA A 10 29.70 -3.95 26.07
N PRO A 11 28.72 -3.42 26.80
CA PRO A 11 27.97 -4.21 27.78
C PRO A 11 27.19 -5.32 27.04
N ARG A 12 27.19 -6.52 27.63
CA ARG A 12 26.37 -7.65 27.16
C ARG A 12 24.88 -7.24 27.26
N PRO A 13 24.04 -7.52 26.26
CA PRO A 13 22.62 -7.27 26.39
C PRO A 13 21.99 -8.24 27.41
N ASP A 14 21.43 -7.68 28.47
CA ASP A 14 20.52 -8.39 29.37
C ASP A 14 19.18 -8.61 28.68
N ALA A 15 18.66 -9.83 28.93
CA ALA A 15 17.28 -10.29 28.74
C ALA A 15 16.51 -9.71 27.53
N THR A 16 16.63 -10.41 26.43
CA THR A 16 15.68 -10.36 25.31
C THR A 16 14.27 -10.66 25.79
N ASP A 17 13.36 -9.70 25.67
CA ASP A 17 11.94 -9.98 25.54
C ASP A 17 11.76 -10.87 24.30
N GLN A 18 11.66 -12.16 24.54
CA GLN A 18 11.31 -13.13 23.50
C GLN A 18 9.84 -12.86 23.12
N ILE A 19 9.63 -12.33 21.93
CA ILE A 19 8.32 -12.39 21.29
C ILE A 19 7.92 -13.87 21.36
N SER A 20 6.78 -14.17 21.99
CA SER A 20 6.34 -15.54 22.13
C SER A 20 6.19 -16.14 20.75
N SER A 21 6.77 -17.31 20.52
CA SER A 21 6.79 -18.01 19.24
C SER A 21 5.40 -18.34 18.69
N ASP A 22 4.38 -18.15 19.50
CA ASP A 22 2.98 -18.48 19.20
C ASP A 22 2.22 -17.34 18.49
N GLN A 23 2.77 -16.10 18.45
CA GLN A 23 2.16 -14.97 17.78
C GLN A 23 2.61 -14.79 16.31
N ILE A 24 3.69 -15.45 15.93
CA ILE A 24 4.20 -15.44 14.55
C ILE A 24 4.08 -16.84 13.98
N SER A 25 2.95 -17.13 13.34
CA SER A 25 2.83 -18.38 12.59
C SER A 25 3.46 -18.18 11.21
N SER A 26 4.54 -18.88 10.95
CA SER A 26 5.06 -19.08 9.59
C SER A 26 4.52 -20.42 9.08
N ASP A 27 3.34 -20.41 8.50
CA ASP A 27 2.85 -21.58 7.77
C ASP A 27 3.70 -21.80 6.51
N ARG A 28 4.74 -22.62 6.64
CA ARG A 28 5.69 -22.99 5.56
C ARG A 28 5.10 -24.03 4.61
N ASN A 29 3.84 -23.91 4.23
CA ASN A 29 3.19 -24.93 3.39
C ASN A 29 2.89 -24.47 1.95
N SER A 30 3.37 -23.31 1.51
CA SER A 30 3.45 -22.93 0.11
C SER A 30 4.93 -22.86 -0.28
N GLY A 31 5.31 -23.42 -1.42
CA GLY A 31 6.70 -23.39 -1.89
C GLY A 31 7.20 -21.96 -2.29
N SER A 32 6.60 -20.91 -1.75
CA SER A 32 6.98 -19.51 -1.89
C SER A 32 8.14 -19.20 -0.94
N LEU A 33 9.16 -18.51 -1.45
CA LEU A 33 10.30 -18.03 -0.65
C LEU A 33 9.91 -16.80 0.18
N ASP A 34 8.82 -16.10 -0.20
CA ASP A 34 8.41 -14.82 0.35
C ASP A 34 6.94 -14.88 0.86
N ALA A 35 6.63 -15.89 1.67
CA ALA A 35 5.31 -16.01 2.29
C ALA A 35 4.99 -14.76 3.14
N PRO A 36 3.75 -14.24 3.12
CA PRO A 36 3.34 -13.13 3.96
C PRO A 36 3.60 -13.43 5.45
N LEU A 37 4.04 -12.42 6.18
CA LEU A 37 4.08 -12.48 7.65
C LEU A 37 2.64 -12.37 8.16
N GLU A 38 2.31 -13.13 9.22
CA GLU A 38 1.00 -13.05 9.87
C GLU A 38 1.15 -12.67 11.34
N TYR A 39 0.20 -11.85 11.83
CA TYR A 39 0.11 -11.43 13.21
C TYR A 39 -1.35 -11.40 13.65
N HIS A 40 -1.63 -11.94 14.82
CA HIS A 40 -2.96 -11.95 15.39
C HIS A 40 -2.98 -11.13 16.67
N LEU A 41 -3.79 -10.06 16.68
CA LEU A 41 -3.99 -9.23 17.87
C LEU A 41 -4.66 -10.07 18.96
N ASP A 42 -4.12 -10.02 20.17
CA ASP A 42 -4.77 -10.57 21.33
C ASP A 42 -5.76 -9.58 21.97
N ALA A 43 -6.51 -10.06 22.98
CA ALA A 43 -7.53 -9.23 23.65
C ALA A 43 -6.94 -8.03 24.39
N GLY A 44 -5.71 -8.14 24.92
CA GLY A 44 -4.99 -7.07 25.59
C GLY A 44 -4.59 -5.98 24.61
N GLU A 45 -3.99 -6.37 23.50
CA GLU A 45 -3.58 -5.47 22.41
C GLU A 45 -4.78 -4.74 21.78
N ILE A 46 -5.91 -5.44 21.61
CA ILE A 46 -7.18 -4.82 21.16
C ILE A 46 -7.64 -3.75 22.14
N ALA A 47 -7.55 -4.02 23.46
CA ALA A 47 -7.93 -3.05 24.49
C ALA A 47 -7.00 -1.83 24.49
N GLU A 48 -5.68 -2.02 24.32
CA GLU A 48 -4.71 -0.92 24.18
C GLU A 48 -5.01 -0.07 22.95
N LEU A 49 -5.28 -0.69 21.80
CA LEU A 49 -5.61 0.01 20.55
C LEU A 49 -6.91 0.82 20.65
N ARG A 50 -7.94 0.29 21.33
CA ARG A 50 -9.18 1.03 21.60
C ARG A 50 -8.94 2.23 22.52
N ALA A 51 -8.10 2.07 23.54
CA ALA A 51 -7.72 3.17 24.42
C ALA A 51 -6.93 4.25 23.65
N ALA A 52 -6.00 3.86 22.79
CA ALA A 52 -5.26 4.75 21.90
C ALA A 52 -6.22 5.52 20.96
N ALA A 53 -7.18 4.84 20.34
CA ALA A 53 -8.17 5.46 19.48
C ALA A 53 -9.04 6.49 20.26
N SER A 54 -9.46 6.15 21.46
CA SER A 54 -10.19 7.09 22.33
C SER A 54 -9.35 8.31 22.75
N GLN A 55 -8.06 8.09 23.03
CA GLN A 55 -7.14 9.18 23.39
C GLN A 55 -6.89 10.13 22.23
N LEU A 56 -6.75 9.61 21.02
CA LEU A 56 -6.45 10.39 19.81
C LEU A 56 -7.72 11.01 19.20
N GLY A 57 -8.87 10.39 19.40
CA GLY A 57 -10.08 10.58 18.59
C GLY A 57 -10.50 12.02 18.33
N ASP A 58 -10.56 12.86 19.34
CA ASP A 58 -11.04 14.25 19.19
C ASP A 58 -9.91 15.29 19.21
N ALA A 59 -8.78 14.97 19.82
CA ALA A 59 -7.70 15.94 20.04
C ALA A 59 -6.95 16.33 18.76
N HIS A 60 -6.82 15.40 17.80
CA HIS A 60 -5.95 15.55 16.63
C HIS A 60 -6.70 15.66 15.29
N GLY A 61 -8.02 15.57 15.31
CA GLY A 61 -8.87 15.63 14.11
C GLY A 61 -8.94 14.30 13.36
N ALA A 62 -9.33 14.33 12.09
CA ALA A 62 -9.59 13.15 11.27
C ALA A 62 -8.30 12.56 10.69
N PRO A 63 -8.02 11.23 10.85
CA PRO A 63 -6.80 10.61 10.35
C PRO A 63 -6.74 10.51 8.82
N ASP A 64 -7.84 10.74 8.13
CA ASP A 64 -7.87 10.89 6.67
C ASP A 64 -7.42 12.30 6.20
N LEU A 65 -7.20 13.25 7.12
CA LEU A 65 -6.72 14.58 6.83
C LEU A 65 -5.24 14.77 7.18
N PRO A 66 -4.46 15.49 6.38
CA PRO A 66 -3.02 15.67 6.61
C PRO A 66 -2.70 16.30 7.96
N GLY A 67 -3.51 17.26 8.42
CA GLY A 67 -3.31 17.92 9.71
C GLY A 67 -3.38 17.02 10.95
N PHE A 68 -3.93 15.80 10.84
CA PHE A 68 -3.85 14.80 11.91
C PHE A 68 -2.40 14.44 12.20
N TYR A 69 -1.63 14.09 11.18
CA TYR A 69 -0.25 13.61 11.31
C TYR A 69 0.72 14.69 11.81
N ASP A 70 0.42 15.96 11.55
CA ASP A 70 1.22 17.08 12.05
C ASP A 70 1.01 17.31 13.56
N ARG A 71 -0.17 16.99 14.07
CA ARG A 71 -0.53 17.12 15.49
C ARG A 71 -0.29 15.85 16.31
N ALA A 72 -0.43 14.68 15.70
CA ALA A 72 -0.30 13.38 16.33
C ALA A 72 1.14 12.85 16.27
N GLN A 73 2.14 13.73 16.46
CA GLN A 73 3.55 13.33 16.46
C GLN A 73 3.82 12.26 17.52
N ALA A 74 4.57 11.23 17.14
CA ALA A 74 4.87 10.05 17.97
C ALA A 74 3.64 9.24 18.45
N ALA A 75 2.47 9.42 17.81
CA ALA A 75 1.28 8.65 18.17
C ALA A 75 1.43 7.14 17.89
N GLU A 76 2.35 6.75 17.01
CA GLU A 76 2.73 5.35 16.76
C GLU A 76 3.29 4.65 18.00
N GLU A 77 3.74 5.37 19.00
CA GLU A 77 4.15 4.81 20.30
C GLU A 77 2.97 4.21 21.08
N LEU A 78 1.74 4.59 20.75
CA LEU A 78 0.52 4.04 21.35
C LEU A 78 0.15 2.65 20.79
N LEU A 79 0.84 2.18 19.74
CA LEU A 79 0.67 0.80 19.29
C LEU A 79 1.21 -0.18 20.33
N PRO A 80 0.56 -1.35 20.51
CA PRO A 80 1.08 -2.44 21.30
C PRO A 80 2.52 -2.78 20.89
N ALA A 81 3.37 -3.03 21.87
CA ALA A 81 4.81 -3.21 21.62
C ALA A 81 5.11 -4.37 20.66
N GLY A 82 4.34 -5.48 20.74
CA GLY A 82 4.46 -6.64 19.85
C GLY A 82 4.21 -6.25 18.40
N LEU A 83 3.07 -5.63 18.12
CA LEU A 83 2.71 -5.17 16.78
C LEU A 83 3.72 -4.13 16.25
N ARG A 84 4.09 -3.14 17.08
CA ARG A 84 5.06 -2.12 16.68
C ARG A 84 6.41 -2.74 16.30
N ASN A 85 6.92 -3.69 17.08
CA ASN A 85 8.18 -4.38 16.81
C ASN A 85 8.10 -5.21 15.52
N LEU A 86 6.99 -5.89 15.24
CA LEU A 86 6.76 -6.58 13.98
C LEU A 86 6.86 -5.62 12.80
N LEU A 87 6.13 -4.49 12.84
CA LEU A 87 6.11 -3.49 11.76
C LEU A 87 7.50 -2.85 11.55
N LEU A 88 8.22 -2.54 12.64
CA LEU A 88 9.60 -2.07 12.55
C LEU A 88 10.54 -3.11 11.94
N SER A 89 10.37 -4.39 12.30
CA SER A 89 11.14 -5.49 11.71
C SER A 89 10.81 -5.65 10.23
N TYR A 90 9.52 -5.66 9.86
CA TYR A 90 9.07 -5.70 8.47
C TYR A 90 9.71 -4.60 7.62
N ARG A 91 9.66 -3.35 8.10
CA ARG A 91 10.26 -2.19 7.45
C ARG A 91 11.77 -2.28 7.29
N ARG A 92 12.50 -2.83 8.28
CA ARG A 92 13.97 -2.78 8.35
C ARG A 92 14.64 -3.97 7.69
N THR A 93 14.00 -5.12 7.70
CA THR A 93 14.64 -6.38 7.29
C THR A 93 14.17 -6.87 5.94
N GLU A 94 13.05 -6.34 5.43
CA GLU A 94 12.45 -6.73 4.16
C GLU A 94 12.34 -8.26 4.00
N ARG A 95 11.94 -8.96 5.09
CA ARG A 95 11.86 -10.43 5.11
C ARG A 95 10.72 -10.99 4.29
N ALA A 96 9.65 -10.20 4.12
CA ALA A 96 8.46 -10.58 3.36
C ALA A 96 7.99 -9.40 2.52
N ALA A 97 7.39 -9.68 1.35
CA ALA A 97 6.80 -8.66 0.51
C ALA A 97 5.42 -8.22 1.01
N ALA A 98 4.78 -9.02 1.85
CA ALA A 98 3.49 -8.70 2.47
C ALA A 98 3.47 -9.09 3.95
N CYS A 99 2.59 -8.41 4.70
CA CYS A 99 2.31 -8.71 6.10
C CYS A 99 0.81 -8.58 6.35
N LEU A 100 0.22 -9.52 7.10
CA LEU A 100 -1.19 -9.50 7.51
C LEU A 100 -1.26 -9.34 9.02
N VAL A 101 -2.09 -8.40 9.47
CA VAL A 101 -2.46 -8.23 10.88
C VAL A 101 -3.95 -8.48 11.02
N HIS A 102 -4.34 -9.36 11.92
CA HIS A 102 -5.73 -9.77 12.10
C HIS A 102 -6.27 -9.41 13.47
N GLY A 103 -7.59 -9.25 13.56
CA GLY A 103 -8.31 -9.24 14.83
C GLY A 103 -8.76 -7.87 15.33
N PHE A 104 -8.50 -6.76 14.61
CA PHE A 104 -9.06 -5.48 15.03
C PHE A 104 -10.59 -5.49 14.87
N PRO A 105 -11.36 -5.08 15.90
CA PRO A 105 -12.82 -5.19 15.83
C PRO A 105 -13.45 -4.28 14.78
N VAL A 106 -14.37 -4.85 14.00
CA VAL A 106 -15.29 -4.11 13.13
C VAL A 106 -16.72 -4.52 13.49
N ASP A 107 -17.52 -3.57 13.93
CA ASP A 107 -18.94 -3.76 14.22
C ASP A 107 -19.74 -3.33 12.99
N ASP A 108 -20.29 -4.30 12.27
CA ASP A 108 -21.02 -4.08 11.04
C ASP A 108 -22.29 -3.26 11.23
N ALA A 109 -22.93 -3.36 12.41
CA ALA A 109 -24.12 -2.58 12.75
C ALA A 109 -23.79 -1.10 12.97
N LEU A 110 -22.65 -0.81 13.59
CA LEU A 110 -22.17 0.57 13.79
C LEU A 110 -21.61 1.16 12.49
N LEU A 111 -20.98 0.33 11.66
CA LEU A 111 -20.45 0.74 10.38
C LEU A 111 -21.54 1.25 9.41
N GLY A 112 -22.72 0.65 9.48
CA GLY A 112 -23.84 0.93 8.58
C GLY A 112 -23.60 0.37 7.16
N PRO A 113 -24.44 0.70 6.18
CA PRO A 113 -24.29 0.19 4.82
C PRO A 113 -23.01 0.67 4.15
N THR A 114 -22.46 -0.15 3.24
CA THR A 114 -21.40 0.29 2.33
C THR A 114 -21.93 1.45 1.48
N PRO A 115 -21.27 2.62 1.50
CA PRO A 115 -21.70 3.76 0.69
C PRO A 115 -21.66 3.47 -0.81
N GLU A 116 -22.48 4.16 -1.60
CA GLU A 116 -22.47 4.00 -3.07
C GLU A 116 -21.28 4.70 -3.73
N HIS A 117 -20.66 5.66 -3.02
CA HIS A 117 -19.52 6.42 -3.54
C HIS A 117 -18.56 6.82 -2.41
N TRP A 118 -17.28 6.94 -2.71
CA TRP A 118 -16.27 7.34 -1.72
C TRP A 118 -16.53 8.73 -1.11
N ARG A 119 -17.21 9.66 -1.82
CA ARG A 119 -17.60 10.97 -1.28
C ARG A 119 -18.58 10.86 -0.12
N GLU A 120 -19.45 9.89 -0.13
CA GLU A 120 -20.35 9.60 0.99
C GLU A 120 -19.57 8.97 2.15
N ALA A 121 -18.67 8.04 1.81
CA ALA A 121 -17.84 7.35 2.80
C ALA A 121 -16.96 8.31 3.61
N ILE A 122 -16.42 9.38 3.02
CA ILE A 122 -15.60 10.39 3.75
C ILE A 122 -16.44 11.25 4.71
N GLN A 123 -17.74 11.30 4.58
CA GLN A 123 -18.63 12.00 5.52
C GLN A 123 -18.97 11.14 6.76
N SER A 124 -18.75 9.83 6.68
CA SER A 124 -19.05 8.90 7.76
C SER A 124 -17.91 8.87 8.79
N LYS A 125 -18.27 8.88 10.07
CA LYS A 125 -17.34 8.65 11.19
C LYS A 125 -17.38 7.22 11.73
N ALA A 126 -18.16 6.35 11.12
CA ALA A 126 -18.43 5.00 11.63
C ALA A 126 -17.18 4.10 11.68
N ALA A 127 -16.20 4.36 10.82
CA ALA A 127 -14.93 3.62 10.77
C ALA A 127 -13.75 4.35 11.45
N ARG A 128 -14.03 5.29 12.35
CA ARG A 128 -13.00 6.17 12.94
C ARG A 128 -11.92 5.43 13.69
N ASP A 129 -12.27 4.46 14.51
CA ASP A 129 -11.30 3.66 15.28
C ASP A 129 -10.41 2.84 14.36
N GLN A 130 -11.00 2.29 13.29
CA GLN A 130 -10.27 1.53 12.26
C GLN A 130 -9.31 2.43 11.47
N GLU A 131 -9.73 3.66 11.15
CA GLU A 131 -8.86 4.64 10.49
C GLU A 131 -7.72 5.09 11.40
N LEU A 132 -7.95 5.27 12.69
CA LEU A 132 -6.89 5.59 13.66
C LEU A 132 -5.88 4.45 13.77
N TRP A 133 -6.34 3.21 13.87
CA TRP A 133 -5.44 2.05 13.86
C TRP A 133 -4.61 1.97 12.59
N LEU A 134 -5.24 2.14 11.42
CA LEU A 134 -4.57 2.16 10.13
C LEU A 134 -3.49 3.27 10.09
N ALA A 135 -3.82 4.48 10.56
CA ALA A 135 -2.90 5.60 10.64
C ALA A 135 -1.68 5.28 11.52
N LEU A 136 -1.89 4.73 12.72
CA LEU A 136 -0.83 4.36 13.64
C LEU A 136 0.11 3.31 13.03
N CYS A 137 -0.43 2.28 12.38
CA CYS A 137 0.39 1.29 11.67
C CYS A 137 1.21 1.93 10.54
N GLY A 138 0.60 2.85 9.77
CA GLY A 138 1.29 3.59 8.72
C GLY A 138 2.42 4.46 9.26
N MET A 139 2.23 5.14 10.39
CA MET A 139 3.25 6.00 11.01
C MET A 139 4.49 5.22 11.47
N VAL A 140 4.37 3.97 11.88
CA VAL A 140 5.54 3.09 12.19
C VAL A 140 6.35 2.79 10.93
N LEU A 141 5.69 2.62 9.80
CA LEU A 141 6.35 2.32 8.52
C LEU A 141 7.01 3.53 7.88
N GLY A 142 6.50 4.73 8.13
CA GLY A 142 7.02 5.97 7.56
C GLY A 142 6.04 7.13 7.64
N ASP A 143 5.98 7.91 6.58
CA ASP A 143 5.14 9.09 6.47
C ASP A 143 3.89 8.79 5.62
N PRO A 144 2.68 8.67 6.22
CA PRO A 144 1.44 8.62 5.48
C PRO A 144 1.24 9.87 4.61
N PHE A 145 0.79 9.66 3.37
CA PHE A 145 0.55 10.74 2.42
C PHE A 145 -0.60 10.43 1.47
N GLY A 146 -1.12 11.46 0.81
CA GLY A 146 -2.17 11.35 -0.20
C GLY A 146 -1.82 12.10 -1.47
N TRP A 147 -2.65 11.93 -2.49
CA TRP A 147 -2.54 12.60 -3.78
C TRP A 147 -3.63 13.65 -3.91
N VAL A 148 -3.29 14.87 -4.32
CA VAL A 148 -4.28 15.90 -4.64
C VAL A 148 -5.28 15.43 -5.70
N THR A 149 -4.86 14.48 -6.50
CA THR A 149 -5.58 13.88 -7.62
C THR A 149 -6.61 12.82 -7.21
N LEU A 150 -6.56 12.32 -5.98
CA LEU A 150 -7.43 11.25 -5.51
C LEU A 150 -8.17 11.64 -4.22
N GLN A 151 -9.48 11.40 -4.22
CA GLN A 151 -10.35 11.61 -3.05
C GLN A 151 -10.09 12.93 -2.28
N GLU A 152 -9.96 14.02 -3.03
CA GLU A 152 -9.77 15.37 -2.47
C GLU A 152 -8.50 15.52 -1.60
N GLY A 153 -7.45 14.76 -1.88
CA GLY A 153 -6.19 14.79 -1.12
C GLY A 153 -6.25 14.06 0.22
N ARG A 154 -7.24 13.19 0.42
CA ARG A 154 -7.35 12.39 1.65
C ARG A 154 -6.18 11.43 1.79
N ILE A 155 -5.64 11.35 3.00
CA ILE A 155 -4.54 10.44 3.35
C ILE A 155 -5.06 9.01 3.42
N ILE A 156 -6.21 8.80 4.09
CA ILE A 156 -6.92 7.51 4.09
C ILE A 156 -8.05 7.59 3.08
N GLN A 157 -8.05 6.64 2.16
CA GLN A 157 -8.98 6.56 1.03
C GLN A 157 -9.95 5.39 1.21
N ASN A 158 -11.11 5.48 0.56
CA ASN A 158 -12.12 4.44 0.55
C ASN A 158 -12.05 3.64 -0.75
N ILE A 159 -12.00 2.33 -0.65
CA ILE A 159 -12.02 1.39 -1.77
C ILE A 159 -13.31 0.59 -1.69
N LEU A 160 -14.21 0.85 -2.61
CA LEU A 160 -15.54 0.23 -2.71
C LEU A 160 -16.00 0.27 -4.16
N PRO A 161 -16.88 -0.65 -4.61
CA PRO A 161 -17.38 -0.62 -5.98
C PRO A 161 -18.26 0.61 -6.20
N ILE A 162 -18.08 1.26 -7.35
CA ILE A 162 -18.87 2.42 -7.74
C ILE A 162 -19.65 2.05 -9.00
N ARG A 163 -20.97 2.31 -8.99
CA ARG A 163 -21.84 2.05 -10.13
C ARG A 163 -21.42 2.85 -11.36
N GLY A 164 -21.21 2.15 -12.48
CA GLY A 164 -20.71 2.71 -13.73
C GLY A 164 -19.18 2.65 -13.89
N ASP A 165 -18.48 2.18 -12.86
CA ASP A 165 -17.02 1.97 -12.88
C ASP A 165 -16.65 0.46 -12.91
N GLU A 166 -17.62 -0.46 -13.11
CA GLU A 166 -17.46 -1.91 -12.97
C GLU A 166 -16.25 -2.47 -13.76
N GLU A 167 -16.07 -2.00 -14.99
CA GLU A 167 -15.03 -2.47 -15.93
C GLU A 167 -13.69 -1.70 -15.79
N ARG A 168 -13.60 -0.73 -14.88
CA ARG A 168 -12.39 0.11 -14.77
C ARG A 168 -11.24 -0.62 -14.09
N GLN A 169 -10.03 -0.33 -14.58
CA GLN A 169 -8.77 -0.71 -13.94
C GLN A 169 -8.48 0.24 -12.76
N SER A 170 -9.28 0.13 -11.71
CA SER A 170 -9.17 0.94 -10.49
C SER A 170 -9.73 0.20 -9.28
N GLY A 171 -9.47 0.72 -8.09
CA GLY A 171 -10.04 0.20 -6.84
C GLY A 171 -11.57 0.27 -6.77
N TYR A 172 -12.21 1.03 -7.64
CA TYR A 172 -13.68 1.21 -7.73
C TYR A 172 -14.34 0.25 -8.71
N GLY A 173 -13.58 -0.39 -9.58
CA GLY A 173 -14.07 -1.43 -10.47
C GLY A 173 -14.47 -2.69 -9.70
N SER A 174 -15.21 -3.58 -10.37
CA SER A 174 -15.67 -4.85 -9.78
C SER A 174 -15.60 -6.02 -10.76
N GLU A 175 -16.10 -5.90 -11.97
CA GLU A 175 -16.28 -7.01 -12.91
C GLU A 175 -15.01 -7.39 -13.65
N SER A 176 -14.09 -6.43 -13.87
CA SER A 176 -12.80 -6.71 -14.47
C SER A 176 -11.76 -7.16 -13.42
N LEU A 177 -10.84 -8.02 -13.86
CA LEU A 177 -9.60 -8.27 -13.12
C LEU A 177 -8.86 -6.95 -13.00
N LEU A 178 -8.60 -6.46 -11.76
CA LEU A 178 -7.63 -5.41 -11.58
C LEU A 178 -6.24 -6.03 -11.73
N GLU A 179 -5.58 -5.70 -12.83
CA GLU A 179 -4.31 -6.31 -13.22
C GLU A 179 -3.17 -5.94 -12.26
N PHE A 180 -2.05 -6.67 -12.37
CA PHE A 180 -0.87 -6.43 -11.56
C PHE A 180 -0.30 -5.04 -11.76
N HIS A 181 -0.15 -4.33 -10.65
CA HIS A 181 0.50 -3.03 -10.59
C HIS A 181 1.24 -2.84 -9.27
N THR A 182 2.22 -1.96 -9.27
CA THR A 182 2.72 -1.28 -8.09
C THR A 182 1.90 -0.01 -7.91
N GLU A 183 1.49 0.31 -6.69
CA GLU A 183 0.67 1.49 -6.42
C GLU A 183 1.34 2.75 -6.95
N ASP A 184 0.61 3.53 -7.76
CA ASP A 184 1.08 4.76 -8.42
C ASP A 184 2.38 4.55 -9.23
N GLY A 185 2.50 3.41 -9.93
CA GLY A 185 3.69 2.99 -10.66
C GLY A 185 4.27 4.02 -11.63
N PHE A 186 3.45 4.91 -12.16
CA PHE A 186 3.87 5.99 -13.06
C PHE A 186 4.72 7.05 -12.36
N HIS A 187 4.50 7.28 -11.04
CA HIS A 187 5.14 8.39 -10.36
C HIS A 187 6.50 8.00 -9.74
N PRO A 188 7.56 8.80 -9.92
CA PRO A 188 8.90 8.49 -9.39
C PRO A 188 8.94 8.44 -7.85
N ASN A 189 8.05 9.18 -7.20
CA ASN A 189 7.93 9.23 -5.74
C ASN A 189 6.70 8.46 -5.23
N ARG A 190 6.34 7.35 -5.89
CA ARG A 190 5.29 6.45 -5.42
C ARG A 190 5.53 5.98 -3.99
N CYS A 191 4.51 5.44 -3.35
CA CYS A 191 4.64 4.95 -1.98
C CYS A 191 5.64 3.79 -1.85
N ASP A 192 6.23 3.67 -0.67
CA ASP A 192 7.05 2.53 -0.29
C ASP A 192 6.16 1.38 0.21
N TYR A 193 5.06 1.71 0.89
CA TYR A 193 4.10 0.71 1.41
C TYR A 193 2.68 1.09 1.07
N LEU A 194 1.90 0.08 0.68
CA LEU A 194 0.45 0.13 0.56
C LEU A 194 -0.16 -0.64 1.73
N LEU A 195 -1.15 -0.04 2.40
CA LEU A 195 -1.91 -0.66 3.48
C LEU A 195 -3.38 -0.74 3.08
N LEU A 196 -3.99 -1.91 3.21
CA LEU A 196 -5.40 -2.16 2.94
C LEU A 196 -6.07 -2.75 4.18
N LEU A 197 -7.00 -2.03 4.77
CA LEU A 197 -7.77 -2.45 5.93
C LEU A 197 -9.19 -2.83 5.55
N GLY A 198 -9.61 -4.06 5.87
CA GLY A 198 -10.95 -4.55 5.62
C GLY A 198 -11.98 -3.99 6.61
N LEU A 199 -13.01 -3.35 6.09
CA LEU A 199 -14.23 -3.02 6.83
C LEU A 199 -15.33 -4.04 6.53
N ARG A 200 -15.49 -4.41 5.26
CA ARG A 200 -16.46 -5.41 4.79
C ARG A 200 -15.92 -6.16 3.57
N ASN A 201 -16.08 -7.46 3.55
CA ASN A 201 -15.75 -8.32 2.39
C ASN A 201 -16.48 -9.65 2.52
N PRO A 202 -17.83 -9.69 2.37
CA PRO A 202 -18.63 -10.88 2.64
C PRO A 202 -18.31 -12.01 1.66
N ASP A 203 -18.02 -11.70 0.42
CA ASP A 203 -17.70 -12.66 -0.62
C ASP A 203 -16.23 -13.10 -0.60
N ARG A 204 -15.45 -12.62 0.39
CA ARG A 204 -14.02 -12.91 0.52
C ARG A 204 -13.24 -12.65 -0.78
N VAL A 205 -13.63 -11.58 -1.50
CA VAL A 205 -12.97 -11.18 -2.75
C VAL A 205 -11.48 -10.98 -2.50
N PRO A 206 -10.60 -11.75 -3.18
CA PRO A 206 -9.18 -11.67 -2.91
C PRO A 206 -8.54 -10.41 -3.49
N THR A 207 -7.63 -9.82 -2.72
CA THR A 207 -6.50 -9.07 -3.26
C THR A 207 -5.44 -10.08 -3.67
N ILE A 208 -4.94 -10.00 -4.89
CA ILE A 208 -3.83 -10.84 -5.35
C ILE A 208 -2.51 -10.11 -5.10
N VAL A 209 -1.50 -10.85 -4.62
CA VAL A 209 -0.15 -10.33 -4.36
C VAL A 209 0.88 -11.27 -4.98
N ALA A 210 1.90 -10.73 -5.63
CA ALA A 210 3.00 -11.53 -6.17
C ALA A 210 4.35 -10.85 -5.87
N SER A 211 5.29 -11.60 -5.28
CA SER A 211 6.60 -11.11 -4.90
C SER A 211 7.62 -11.27 -6.02
N VAL A 212 8.46 -10.26 -6.22
CA VAL A 212 9.60 -10.31 -7.15
C VAL A 212 10.66 -11.34 -6.74
N ARG A 213 10.68 -11.77 -5.47
CA ARG A 213 11.64 -12.80 -5.01
C ARG A 213 11.27 -14.21 -5.41
N ASP A 214 10.01 -14.45 -5.73
CA ASP A 214 9.52 -15.78 -6.10
C ASP A 214 9.55 -16.05 -7.60
N ILE A 215 9.80 -15.00 -8.43
CA ILE A 215 9.87 -15.12 -9.89
C ILE A 215 11.18 -15.78 -10.35
N ARG A 216 11.09 -16.51 -11.45
CA ARG A 216 12.22 -17.18 -12.11
C ARG A 216 12.37 -16.66 -13.53
N LEU A 217 13.31 -15.77 -13.73
CA LEU A 217 13.64 -15.20 -15.02
C LEU A 217 15.07 -15.57 -15.40
N SER A 218 15.34 -15.67 -16.71
CA SER A 218 16.69 -15.80 -17.25
C SER A 218 17.53 -14.55 -16.94
N ASP A 219 18.84 -14.66 -16.96
CA ASP A 219 19.73 -13.51 -16.77
C ASP A 219 19.54 -12.48 -17.89
N ASP A 220 19.24 -12.92 -19.12
CA ASP A 220 18.96 -12.06 -20.27
C ASP A 220 17.67 -11.26 -20.05
N ASP A 221 16.57 -11.92 -19.62
CA ASP A 221 15.31 -11.22 -19.29
C ASP A 221 15.50 -10.21 -18.17
N ARG A 222 16.24 -10.58 -17.11
CA ARG A 222 16.56 -9.67 -16.02
C ARG A 222 17.36 -8.46 -16.51
N ALA A 223 18.29 -8.65 -17.42
CA ALA A 223 19.07 -7.56 -18.00
C ALA A 223 18.18 -6.60 -18.80
N VAL A 224 17.32 -7.13 -19.66
CA VAL A 224 16.37 -6.35 -20.47
C VAL A 224 15.40 -5.57 -19.59
N LEU A 225 14.82 -6.22 -18.57
CA LEU A 225 13.86 -5.60 -17.63
C LEU A 225 14.51 -4.53 -16.73
N ALA A 226 15.85 -4.52 -16.63
CA ALA A 226 16.62 -3.54 -15.87
C ALA A 226 17.03 -2.31 -16.69
N GLU A 227 16.66 -2.25 -17.96
CA GLU A 227 16.92 -1.11 -18.84
C GLU A 227 15.70 -0.18 -18.91
N ASP A 228 15.91 1.11 -19.21
CA ASP A 228 14.85 2.10 -19.38
C ASP A 228 14.14 1.93 -20.74
N ARG A 229 13.41 0.84 -20.90
CA ARG A 229 12.73 0.41 -22.14
C ARG A 229 11.22 0.38 -22.03
N PHE A 230 10.66 0.83 -20.89
CA PHE A 230 9.23 0.73 -20.59
C PHE A 230 8.69 2.10 -20.24
N ASN A 231 7.47 2.39 -20.70
CA ASN A 231 6.72 3.59 -20.34
C ASN A 231 5.59 3.22 -19.40
N ILE A 232 5.43 3.95 -18.30
CA ILE A 232 4.29 3.80 -17.40
C ILE A 232 3.56 5.15 -17.39
N MET A 233 2.31 5.15 -17.87
CA MET A 233 1.45 6.33 -17.92
C MET A 233 0.68 6.49 -16.59
N PRO A 234 0.26 7.72 -16.24
CA PRO A 234 -0.64 7.94 -15.13
C PRO A 234 -1.94 7.14 -15.25
N ASP A 235 -2.36 6.51 -14.16
CA ASP A 235 -3.69 5.92 -14.06
C ASP A 235 -4.76 6.98 -14.40
N THR A 236 -5.70 6.59 -15.22
CA THR A 236 -6.79 7.45 -15.68
C THR A 236 -7.64 8.00 -14.53
N GLU A 237 -7.66 7.33 -13.37
CA GLU A 237 -8.40 7.76 -12.20
C GLU A 237 -7.84 9.05 -11.58
N HIS A 238 -6.52 9.24 -11.57
CA HIS A 238 -5.88 10.48 -11.13
C HIS A 238 -6.34 11.67 -11.97
N ILE A 239 -6.44 11.50 -13.28
CA ILE A 239 -6.90 12.56 -14.19
C ILE A 239 -8.39 12.80 -13.99
N ARG A 240 -9.22 11.76 -14.04
CA ARG A 240 -10.67 11.84 -13.97
C ARG A 240 -11.17 12.51 -12.70
N GLN A 241 -10.63 12.11 -11.55
CA GLN A 241 -11.07 12.70 -10.28
C GLN A 241 -10.68 14.16 -10.18
N LEU A 242 -9.46 14.52 -10.55
CA LEU A 242 -9.01 15.91 -10.47
C LEU A 242 -9.71 16.81 -11.47
N GLU A 243 -10.00 16.34 -12.70
CA GLU A 243 -10.82 17.08 -13.68
C GLU A 243 -12.22 17.37 -13.14
N THR A 244 -12.81 16.38 -12.44
CA THR A 244 -14.15 16.53 -11.86
C THR A 244 -14.16 17.47 -10.66
N GLN A 245 -13.11 17.41 -9.82
CA GLN A 245 -13.04 18.17 -8.57
C GLN A 245 -12.56 19.61 -8.77
N ALA A 246 -11.55 19.79 -9.59
CA ALA A 246 -10.87 21.06 -9.81
C ALA A 246 -10.43 21.20 -11.28
N PRO A 247 -11.37 21.44 -12.20
CA PRO A 247 -11.03 21.67 -13.60
C PRO A 247 -10.01 22.79 -13.76
N GLY A 248 -8.92 22.52 -14.50
CA GLY A 248 -7.82 23.48 -14.68
C GLY A 248 -6.78 23.51 -13.56
N HIS A 249 -6.84 22.59 -12.60
CA HIS A 249 -5.80 22.48 -11.57
C HIS A 249 -4.41 22.26 -12.20
N PRO A 250 -3.33 22.93 -11.74
CA PRO A 250 -1.99 22.83 -12.33
C PRO A 250 -1.43 21.41 -12.40
N ALA A 251 -1.82 20.52 -11.47
CA ALA A 251 -1.42 19.12 -11.50
C ALA A 251 -1.91 18.37 -12.76
N LEU A 252 -3.05 18.75 -13.35
CA LEU A 252 -3.53 18.17 -14.60
C LEU A 252 -2.53 18.37 -15.74
N VAL A 253 -1.86 19.54 -15.79
CA VAL A 253 -0.86 19.81 -16.82
C VAL A 253 0.28 18.81 -16.74
N LYS A 254 0.76 18.51 -15.51
CA LYS A 254 1.83 17.52 -15.29
C LYS A 254 1.36 16.11 -15.68
N LEU A 255 0.16 15.72 -15.26
CA LEU A 255 -0.40 14.40 -15.59
C LEU A 255 -0.55 14.21 -17.10
N TYR A 256 -1.06 15.20 -17.82
CA TYR A 256 -1.16 15.15 -19.28
C TYR A 256 0.22 15.15 -19.98
N GLU A 257 1.21 15.81 -19.38
CA GLU A 257 2.57 15.78 -19.89
C GLU A 257 3.19 14.39 -19.71
N MET A 258 3.03 13.79 -18.52
CA MET A 258 3.47 12.41 -18.24
C MET A 258 2.74 11.39 -19.14
N GLN A 259 1.46 11.60 -19.45
CA GLN A 259 0.71 10.73 -20.34
C GLN A 259 1.18 10.84 -21.80
N ARG A 260 1.48 12.06 -22.28
CA ARG A 260 1.91 12.28 -23.66
C ARG A 260 3.39 11.95 -23.90
N ARG A 261 4.22 12.10 -22.88
CA ARG A 261 5.66 11.88 -22.90
C ARG A 261 6.13 11.18 -21.64
N PRO A 262 5.72 9.92 -21.42
CA PRO A 262 6.19 9.17 -20.27
C PRO A 262 7.71 9.06 -20.33
N ALA A 263 8.36 9.19 -19.18
CA ALA A 263 9.80 8.96 -19.09
C ALA A 263 10.04 7.45 -19.11
N PRO A 264 10.90 6.96 -20.03
CA PRO A 264 11.28 5.55 -20.02
C PRO A 264 11.84 5.14 -18.66
N THR A 265 11.50 3.96 -18.22
CA THR A 265 11.86 3.42 -16.91
C THR A 265 12.18 1.94 -16.98
N ALA A 266 12.99 1.46 -16.05
CA ALA A 266 13.22 0.04 -15.84
C ALA A 266 12.07 -0.58 -15.02
N VAL A 267 11.75 -1.83 -15.34
CA VAL A 267 10.80 -2.66 -14.59
C VAL A 267 11.48 -3.28 -13.36
N LEU A 268 12.70 -3.79 -13.52
CA LEU A 268 13.55 -4.26 -12.42
C LEU A 268 14.64 -3.24 -12.13
N PHE A 269 14.90 -2.93 -10.88
CA PHE A 269 15.91 -1.95 -10.51
C PHE A 269 16.55 -2.26 -9.14
N GLY A 270 17.63 -1.57 -8.81
CA GLY A 270 18.39 -1.82 -7.59
C GLY A 270 19.44 -2.92 -7.74
N ASP A 271 19.49 -3.88 -6.81
CA ASP A 271 20.43 -4.98 -6.85
C ASP A 271 20.04 -6.03 -7.90
N ARG A 272 21.01 -6.53 -8.69
CA ARG A 272 20.72 -7.49 -9.76
C ARG A 272 20.22 -8.86 -9.29
N LEU A 273 20.65 -9.29 -8.12
CA LEU A 273 20.28 -10.59 -7.55
C LEU A 273 19.00 -10.50 -6.73
N ASN A 274 18.75 -9.33 -6.10
CA ASN A 274 17.58 -9.03 -5.30
C ASN A 274 16.92 -7.73 -5.78
N PRO A 275 16.38 -7.68 -7.01
CA PRO A 275 15.84 -6.46 -7.56
C PRO A 275 14.55 -6.05 -6.86
N TYR A 276 14.26 -4.76 -6.95
CA TYR A 276 12.94 -4.19 -6.77
C TYR A 276 12.17 -4.18 -8.08
N LEU A 277 10.87 -3.99 -8.00
CA LEU A 277 9.92 -4.05 -9.11
C LEU A 277 9.14 -2.75 -9.25
N ARG A 278 8.92 -2.33 -10.49
CA ARG A 278 8.03 -1.23 -10.86
C ARG A 278 7.26 -1.60 -12.12
N ILE A 279 5.95 -1.75 -12.00
CA ILE A 279 5.09 -2.18 -13.10
C ILE A 279 3.69 -1.60 -12.90
N ASP A 280 2.99 -1.37 -14.00
CA ASP A 280 1.57 -1.03 -14.01
C ASP A 280 0.96 -1.57 -15.30
N ARG A 281 0.60 -2.86 -15.29
CA ARG A 281 0.29 -3.59 -16.53
C ARG A 281 -0.79 -2.90 -17.38
N PRO A 282 -1.90 -2.39 -16.82
CA PRO A 282 -2.92 -1.73 -17.64
C PRO A 282 -2.51 -0.37 -18.20
N PHE A 283 -1.50 0.28 -17.63
CA PHE A 283 -1.05 1.62 -18.01
C PHE A 283 0.40 1.67 -18.46
N MET A 284 0.95 0.54 -18.96
CA MET A 284 2.32 0.52 -19.44
C MET A 284 2.45 -0.05 -20.84
N ASP A 285 3.40 0.52 -21.56
CA ASP A 285 3.81 0.08 -22.88
C ASP A 285 5.33 -0.12 -22.96
N VAL A 286 5.77 -0.94 -23.89
CA VAL A 286 7.17 -1.08 -24.28
C VAL A 286 7.52 0.03 -25.28
N LEU A 287 8.78 0.42 -25.37
CA LEU A 287 9.21 1.36 -26.43
C LEU A 287 8.87 0.82 -27.81
N PRO A 288 8.43 1.65 -28.77
CA PRO A 288 7.96 1.20 -30.06
C PRO A 288 8.98 0.35 -30.82
N GLY A 289 8.55 -0.86 -31.21
CA GLY A 289 9.37 -1.80 -32.00
C GLY A 289 10.36 -2.64 -31.20
N ASP A 290 10.30 -2.60 -29.87
CA ASP A 290 11.17 -3.34 -28.97
C ASP A 290 10.59 -4.72 -28.59
N ALA A 291 10.61 -5.65 -29.54
CA ALA A 291 10.07 -7.01 -29.35
C ALA A 291 10.82 -7.82 -28.25
N GLU A 292 12.07 -7.48 -27.97
CA GLU A 292 12.84 -8.14 -26.92
C GLU A 292 12.32 -7.75 -25.55
N ALA A 293 12.09 -6.46 -25.31
CA ALA A 293 11.49 -5.95 -24.07
C ALA A 293 10.04 -6.44 -23.88
N GLU A 294 9.25 -6.50 -24.97
CA GLU A 294 7.89 -7.06 -24.93
C GLU A 294 7.93 -8.54 -24.49
N GLY A 295 8.80 -9.36 -25.09
CA GLY A 295 8.95 -10.75 -24.71
C GLY A 295 9.43 -10.95 -23.27
N ALA A 296 10.33 -10.11 -22.77
CA ALA A 296 10.80 -10.16 -21.39
C ALA A 296 9.67 -9.76 -20.39
N LEU A 297 8.88 -8.74 -20.75
CA LEU A 297 7.71 -8.32 -19.95
C LEU A 297 6.66 -9.43 -19.89
N ASP A 298 6.35 -10.10 -21.00
CA ASP A 298 5.39 -11.20 -21.04
C ASP A 298 5.82 -12.37 -20.15
N ARG A 299 7.13 -12.72 -20.17
CA ARG A 299 7.68 -13.76 -19.29
C ARG A 299 7.62 -13.35 -17.82
N LEU A 300 7.89 -12.09 -17.50
CA LEU A 300 7.70 -11.57 -16.15
C LEU A 300 6.24 -11.70 -15.71
N MET A 301 5.28 -11.31 -16.55
CA MET A 301 3.85 -11.41 -16.25
C MET A 301 3.42 -12.86 -16.00
N ALA A 302 3.91 -13.81 -16.81
CA ALA A 302 3.65 -15.22 -16.62
C ALA A 302 4.19 -15.73 -15.27
N GLU A 303 5.39 -15.30 -14.88
CA GLU A 303 6.00 -15.65 -13.60
C GLU A 303 5.24 -15.03 -12.42
N LEU A 304 4.84 -13.76 -12.49
CA LEU A 304 4.01 -13.13 -11.46
C LEU A 304 2.67 -13.86 -11.29
N GLN A 305 2.03 -14.28 -12.39
CA GLN A 305 0.81 -15.09 -12.36
C GLN A 305 1.05 -16.47 -11.71
N ARG A 306 2.21 -17.08 -11.96
CA ARG A 306 2.57 -18.38 -11.37
C ARG A 306 2.75 -18.31 -9.86
N VAL A 307 3.31 -17.23 -9.33
CA VAL A 307 3.64 -17.07 -7.90
C VAL A 307 2.61 -16.30 -7.10
N GLN A 308 1.56 -15.82 -7.74
CA GLN A 308 0.54 -15.02 -7.07
C GLN A 308 -0.15 -15.77 -5.93
N GLN A 309 -0.53 -15.03 -4.92
CA GLN A 309 -1.28 -15.50 -3.77
C GLN A 309 -2.58 -14.71 -3.64
N ASP A 310 -3.67 -15.39 -3.37
CA ASP A 310 -4.99 -14.81 -3.14
C ASP A 310 -5.17 -14.53 -1.64
N ILE A 311 -5.31 -13.27 -1.26
CA ILE A 311 -5.43 -12.80 0.12
C ILE A 311 -6.76 -12.10 0.31
N ALA A 312 -7.70 -12.72 1.02
CA ALA A 312 -8.98 -12.10 1.33
C ALA A 312 -8.83 -11.16 2.55
N VAL A 313 -8.77 -9.86 2.29
CA VAL A 313 -8.76 -8.85 3.36
C VAL A 313 -10.17 -8.73 3.93
N GLY A 314 -10.43 -9.44 5.02
CA GLY A 314 -11.71 -9.46 5.73
C GLY A 314 -11.86 -8.32 6.75
N PRO A 315 -13.05 -8.21 7.41
CA PRO A 315 -13.26 -7.22 8.45
C PRO A 315 -12.21 -7.32 9.57
N GLY A 316 -11.59 -6.18 9.90
CA GLY A 316 -10.56 -6.10 10.94
C GLY A 316 -9.22 -6.75 10.59
N SER A 317 -9.01 -7.09 9.31
CA SER A 317 -7.71 -7.54 8.80
C SER A 317 -7.03 -6.40 8.05
N LEU A 318 -5.73 -6.23 8.29
CA LEU A 318 -4.87 -5.25 7.63
C LEU A 318 -3.83 -5.98 6.80
N LEU A 319 -3.85 -5.76 5.48
CA LEU A 319 -2.80 -6.20 4.57
C LEU A 319 -1.84 -5.04 4.31
N LEU A 320 -0.56 -5.30 4.54
CA LEU A 320 0.54 -4.41 4.20
C LEU A 320 1.30 -5.02 3.02
N VAL A 321 1.58 -4.23 2.01
CA VAL A 321 2.35 -4.63 0.82
C VAL A 321 3.55 -3.71 0.67
N ASP A 322 4.74 -4.29 0.55
CA ASP A 322 5.94 -3.57 0.15
C ASP A 322 5.87 -3.30 -1.36
N ASN A 323 5.61 -2.06 -1.71
CA ASN A 323 5.32 -1.61 -3.07
C ASN A 323 6.56 -1.57 -3.99
N TYR A 324 7.72 -1.92 -3.46
CA TYR A 324 8.96 -2.12 -4.21
C TYR A 324 9.24 -3.60 -4.48
N ARG A 325 8.68 -4.49 -3.65
CA ARG A 325 8.94 -5.93 -3.71
C ARG A 325 7.79 -6.76 -4.25
N ALA A 326 6.58 -6.23 -4.23
CA ALA A 326 5.40 -6.93 -4.73
C ALA A 326 4.56 -6.06 -5.66
N VAL A 327 3.89 -6.74 -6.56
CA VAL A 327 2.72 -6.24 -7.26
C VAL A 327 1.48 -6.71 -6.54
N HIS A 328 0.40 -5.98 -6.74
CA HIS A 328 -0.92 -6.41 -6.29
C HIS A 328 -1.97 -6.18 -7.37
N GLY A 329 -3.15 -6.75 -7.12
CA GLY A 329 -4.31 -6.65 -7.98
C GLY A 329 -5.56 -7.14 -7.23
N ARG A 330 -6.67 -7.37 -7.92
CA ARG A 330 -7.91 -7.83 -7.31
C ARG A 330 -8.67 -8.75 -8.25
N ARG A 331 -9.15 -9.87 -7.72
CA ARG A 331 -10.06 -10.76 -8.48
C ARG A 331 -11.35 -10.03 -8.82
N PRO A 332 -11.96 -10.31 -10.00
CA PRO A 332 -13.27 -9.78 -10.33
C PRO A 332 -14.34 -10.30 -9.35
N PHE A 333 -15.37 -9.52 -9.15
CA PHE A 333 -16.55 -9.87 -8.37
C PHE A 333 -17.77 -9.11 -8.89
N THR A 334 -18.96 -9.56 -8.55
CA THR A 334 -20.19 -8.86 -8.88
C THR A 334 -20.64 -7.99 -7.72
N ALA A 335 -20.65 -6.68 -7.91
CA ALA A 335 -21.18 -5.74 -6.92
C ALA A 335 -22.71 -5.81 -6.88
N ARG A 336 -23.28 -5.71 -5.67
CA ARG A 336 -24.74 -5.77 -5.44
C ARG A 336 -25.35 -4.39 -5.35
N TYR A 337 -24.62 -3.42 -4.86
CA TYR A 337 -25.09 -2.04 -4.61
C TYR A 337 -26.31 -2.00 -3.67
N ASP A 338 -26.30 -2.89 -2.69
CA ASP A 338 -27.35 -3.04 -1.68
C ASP A 338 -26.89 -2.66 -0.26
N GLY A 339 -25.71 -2.07 -0.14
CA GLY A 339 -25.07 -1.70 1.11
C GLY A 339 -24.25 -2.80 1.77
N THR A 340 -24.13 -3.98 1.15
CA THR A 340 -23.34 -5.11 1.68
C THR A 340 -22.02 -5.33 0.95
N ASP A 341 -21.69 -4.51 -0.04
CA ASP A 341 -20.53 -4.66 -0.88
C ASP A 341 -19.20 -4.52 -0.12
N ARG A 342 -18.16 -5.05 -0.74
CA ARG A 342 -16.77 -4.92 -0.29
C ARG A 342 -16.41 -3.46 -0.02
N TRP A 343 -15.87 -3.20 1.18
CA TRP A 343 -15.39 -1.87 1.57
C TRP A 343 -14.06 -1.99 2.32
N LEU A 344 -13.01 -1.40 1.75
CA LEU A 344 -11.71 -1.31 2.40
C LEU A 344 -11.31 0.15 2.60
N LYS A 345 -10.41 0.38 3.55
CA LYS A 345 -9.62 1.61 3.66
C LYS A 345 -8.24 1.39 3.08
N LYS A 346 -7.73 2.37 2.33
CA LYS A 346 -6.39 2.38 1.73
C LYS A 346 -5.56 3.50 2.34
N LEU A 347 -4.30 3.21 2.64
CA LEU A 347 -3.31 4.18 3.09
C LEU A 347 -1.99 3.94 2.35
N THR A 348 -1.41 5.00 1.81
CA THR A 348 -0.08 4.98 1.20
C THR A 348 0.94 5.63 2.14
N VAL A 349 2.13 5.02 2.22
CA VAL A 349 3.18 5.44 3.14
C VAL A 349 4.50 5.58 2.40
N SER A 350 5.20 6.70 2.60
CA SER A 350 6.56 6.91 2.10
C SER A 350 7.57 6.82 3.23
N ARG A 351 8.71 6.18 2.96
CA ARG A 351 9.86 6.18 3.89
C ARG A 351 10.61 7.51 3.90
N ASN A 352 10.35 8.37 2.91
CA ASN A 352 11.04 9.64 2.77
C ASN A 352 10.23 10.64 1.92
N LEU A 353 9.33 11.39 2.53
CA LEU A 353 8.56 12.43 1.86
C LEU A 353 9.41 13.59 1.32
N ARG A 354 10.65 13.76 1.76
CA ARG A 354 11.57 14.81 1.23
C ARG A 354 11.79 14.67 -0.27
N ARG A 355 11.62 13.49 -0.85
CA ARG A 355 11.67 13.29 -2.31
C ARG A 355 10.60 14.07 -3.06
N ASN A 356 9.51 14.45 -2.39
CA ASN A 356 8.36 15.14 -2.95
C ASN A 356 8.41 16.68 -2.80
N PHE A 357 9.52 17.25 -2.32
CA PHE A 357 9.61 18.67 -1.94
C PHE A 357 9.15 19.65 -3.03
N SER A 358 9.32 19.33 -4.30
CA SER A 358 8.87 20.15 -5.44
C SER A 358 7.44 19.87 -5.90
N GLY A 359 6.76 18.91 -5.29
CA GLY A 359 5.46 18.40 -5.72
C GLY A 359 4.34 18.55 -4.68
N TYR A 360 4.53 19.33 -3.63
CA TYR A 360 3.48 19.49 -2.63
C TYR A 360 2.32 20.36 -3.14
N ALA A 361 1.10 19.96 -2.80
CA ALA A 361 -0.10 20.72 -3.02
C ALA A 361 -0.38 21.60 -1.80
N LEU A 362 -0.39 22.91 -2.01
CA LEU A 362 -0.84 23.88 -1.01
C LEU A 362 -0.19 23.70 0.39
N ASP A 363 -0.92 23.87 1.46
CA ASP A 363 -0.42 24.01 2.82
C ASP A 363 0.01 22.70 3.52
N SER A 364 0.20 21.58 2.79
CA SER A 364 0.55 20.31 3.39
C SER A 364 1.67 19.58 2.67
N HIS A 365 2.70 19.19 3.43
CA HIS A 365 3.78 18.31 2.94
C HIS A 365 3.34 16.87 2.70
N ARG A 366 2.10 16.50 3.05
CA ARG A 366 1.56 15.14 2.96
C ARG A 366 0.59 14.94 1.80
N VAL A 367 0.28 15.99 1.04
CA VAL A 367 -0.53 15.88 -0.18
C VAL A 367 0.35 16.25 -1.36
N ILE A 368 0.61 15.27 -2.21
CA ILE A 368 1.50 15.41 -3.38
C ILE A 368 0.71 15.60 -4.68
N VAL A 369 1.41 16.20 -5.66
CA VAL A 369 0.88 16.57 -6.98
C VAL A 369 1.52 15.71 -8.05
#